data_d0fb36a0b0e9c0a56bef151295965df1
#
_entry.id   d0fb36a0b0e9c0a56bef151295965df1
#
_cell.length_a   1.000
_cell.length_b   1.000
_cell.length_c   1.000
_cell.angle_alpha   90.00
_cell.angle_beta   90.00
_cell.angle_gamma   90.00
#
_symmetry.space_group_name_H-M   'P 1'
#
loop_
_entity.id
_entity.type
_entity.pdbx_description
1 polymer ?
#
loop_
_entity_poly.entity_id
_entity_poly.type
_entity_poly.pdbx_seq_one_letter_code
_entity_poly.pdbx_strand_id
1 'polypeptide(L)'
;YDADRNELRNILKTEADLETFPCWAPDGRRVFYCSAHVPEFVGKTAEQRQDIIGNIHNKVRYNLMSLPFDPATGKFGAPVVEMDCAAEGKSCAVPRISPDGRYCLFTLADFGQFHIWHTSSDLYVKDLVTGTITALAETNSPNVDSYHTWSSNGRWIVFSSRRDDGSYTRPYIAYFDKEGRGHKAFLLPQEDPEQNLRLTKSYNVPELTRDAVRTTAKQLKECIYRDEDTQKVKYVK
;
A
#
# COMPACT_ATOMS: atom_id res chain seq x y z
N TYR A 1 15.52 -2.63 6.72
CA TYR A 1 16.85 -2.97 6.19
C TYR A 1 17.71 -1.72 6.07
N ASP A 2 18.90 -1.77 6.62
CA ASP A 2 19.95 -0.74 6.48
C ASP A 2 20.88 -1.18 5.34
N ALA A 3 20.82 -0.48 4.22
CA ALA A 3 21.56 -0.83 3.01
C ALA A 3 23.06 -0.57 3.15
N ASP A 4 23.46 0.46 3.90
CA ASP A 4 24.86 0.84 4.08
C ASP A 4 25.61 -0.17 4.97
N ARG A 5 24.89 -0.74 5.95
CA ARG A 5 25.45 -1.72 6.90
C ARG A 5 25.15 -3.16 6.51
N ASN A 6 24.32 -3.37 5.51
CA ASN A 6 23.77 -4.68 5.14
C ASN A 6 23.10 -5.40 6.33
N GLU A 7 22.30 -4.66 7.12
CA GLU A 7 21.69 -5.14 8.35
C GLU A 7 20.17 -5.17 8.23
N LEU A 8 19.56 -6.26 8.71
CA LEU A 8 18.12 -6.42 8.87
C LEU A 8 17.79 -6.47 10.37
N ARG A 9 16.83 -5.67 10.80
CA ARG A 9 16.32 -5.69 12.17
C ARG A 9 14.83 -5.54 12.23
N ASN A 10 14.20 -6.16 13.24
CA ASN A 10 12.81 -5.88 13.56
C ASN A 10 12.71 -4.52 14.25
N ILE A 11 11.81 -3.68 13.74
CA ILE A 11 11.51 -2.37 14.32
C ILE A 11 10.43 -2.52 15.41
N LEU A 12 9.36 -3.23 15.08
CA LEU A 12 8.27 -3.55 16.00
C LEU A 12 8.39 -5.02 16.43
N LYS A 13 8.47 -5.26 17.74
CA LYS A 13 8.62 -6.60 18.32
C LYS A 13 7.32 -7.02 18.98
N THR A 14 6.27 -7.19 18.20
CA THR A 14 4.96 -7.61 18.66
C THR A 14 4.74 -9.09 18.33
N GLU A 15 4.10 -9.82 19.23
CA GLU A 15 3.72 -11.22 19.00
C GLU A 15 2.32 -11.35 18.39
N ALA A 16 1.46 -10.37 18.69
CA ALA A 16 0.05 -10.41 18.36
C ALA A 16 -0.33 -9.53 17.15
N ASP A 17 0.59 -8.74 16.63
CA ASP A 17 0.25 -7.81 15.55
C ASP A 17 0.79 -8.28 14.20
N LEU A 18 0.02 -7.99 13.17
CA LEU A 18 0.37 -8.14 11.76
C LEU A 18 0.65 -6.76 11.18
N GLU A 19 1.88 -6.50 10.77
CA GLU A 19 2.26 -5.23 10.15
C GLU A 19 2.52 -5.43 8.65
N THR A 20 1.98 -4.52 7.82
CA THR A 20 2.07 -4.62 6.37
C THR A 20 2.06 -3.26 5.68
N PHE A 21 2.46 -3.23 4.42
CA PHE A 21 2.46 -2.06 3.53
C PHE A 21 3.19 -0.83 4.08
N PRO A 22 4.46 -0.94 4.49
CA PRO A 22 5.21 0.22 4.95
C PRO A 22 5.41 1.25 3.83
N CYS A 23 5.25 2.53 4.18
CA CYS A 23 5.46 3.66 3.28
C CYS A 23 6.15 4.79 4.04
N TRP A 24 7.32 5.23 3.57
CA TRP A 24 7.99 6.39 4.13
C TRP A 24 7.29 7.69 3.74
N ALA A 25 7.19 8.62 4.67
CA ALA A 25 6.92 10.00 4.34
C ALA A 25 8.11 10.61 3.57
N PRO A 26 7.87 11.55 2.64
CA PRO A 26 8.92 12.12 1.79
C PRO A 26 10.07 12.80 2.54
N ASP A 27 9.81 13.28 3.76
CA ASP A 27 10.80 13.90 4.65
C ASP A 27 11.70 12.89 5.39
N GLY A 28 11.41 11.58 5.24
CA GLY A 28 12.14 10.50 5.91
C GLY A 28 12.00 10.47 7.43
N ARG A 29 10.97 11.14 8.01
CA ARG A 29 10.78 11.25 9.46
C ARG A 29 9.65 10.41 10.01
N ARG A 30 8.91 9.71 9.16
CA ARG A 30 7.78 8.88 9.55
C ARG A 30 7.58 7.74 8.56
N VAL A 31 7.24 6.57 9.09
CA VAL A 31 6.78 5.41 8.30
C VAL A 31 5.30 5.23 8.57
N PHE A 32 4.48 5.20 7.54
CA PHE A 32 3.08 4.80 7.61
C PHE A 32 2.98 3.31 7.28
N TYR A 33 2.05 2.61 7.92
CA TYR A 33 1.84 1.18 7.71
C TYR A 33 0.44 0.78 8.17
N CYS A 34 0.05 -0.45 7.87
CA CYS A 34 -1.19 -1.02 8.37
C CYS A 34 -0.88 -2.08 9.44
N SER A 35 -1.64 -2.08 10.53
CA SER A 35 -1.47 -3.06 11.61
C SER A 35 -2.81 -3.63 12.07
N ALA A 36 -2.85 -4.95 12.26
CA ALA A 36 -4.00 -5.66 12.84
C ALA A 36 -3.57 -6.43 14.07
N HIS A 37 -4.34 -6.29 15.16
CA HIS A 37 -4.12 -7.03 16.40
C HIS A 37 -4.85 -8.37 16.37
N VAL A 38 -4.09 -9.46 16.55
CA VAL A 38 -4.58 -10.86 16.56
C VAL A 38 -4.10 -11.54 17.83
N PRO A 39 -4.83 -11.39 18.95
CA PRO A 39 -4.42 -11.92 20.27
C PRO A 39 -4.14 -13.42 20.27
N GLU A 40 -4.81 -14.17 19.38
CA GLU A 40 -4.65 -15.60 19.21
C GLU A 40 -3.23 -16.03 18.81
N PHE A 41 -2.39 -15.08 18.34
CA PHE A 41 -1.01 -15.34 17.91
C PHE A 41 -0.02 -15.51 19.07
N VAL A 42 -0.37 -15.04 20.27
CA VAL A 42 0.53 -15.08 21.43
C VAL A 42 0.94 -16.52 21.74
N GLY A 43 2.24 -16.77 21.78
CA GLY A 43 2.82 -18.09 22.04
C GLY A 43 2.64 -19.12 20.92
N LYS A 44 2.24 -18.72 19.70
CA LYS A 44 2.00 -19.63 18.57
C LYS A 44 3.20 -19.71 17.61
N THR A 45 3.42 -20.89 17.05
CA THR A 45 4.38 -21.09 15.96
C THR A 45 3.88 -20.47 14.66
N ALA A 46 4.77 -20.31 13.67
CA ALA A 46 4.40 -19.77 12.35
C ALA A 46 3.29 -20.59 11.67
N GLU A 47 3.35 -21.93 11.76
CA GLU A 47 2.33 -22.84 11.21
C GLU A 47 0.99 -22.63 11.89
N GLN A 48 0.96 -22.59 13.24
CA GLN A 48 -0.26 -22.33 14.00
C GLN A 48 -0.88 -20.98 13.68
N ARG A 49 -0.05 -19.93 13.48
CA ARG A 49 -0.53 -18.59 13.06
C ARG A 49 -1.15 -18.62 11.68
N GLN A 50 -0.58 -19.40 10.75
CA GLN A 50 -1.15 -19.57 9.41
C GLN A 50 -2.53 -20.25 9.46
N ASP A 51 -2.68 -21.28 10.27
CA ASP A 51 -3.98 -21.96 10.47
C ASP A 51 -5.02 -21.02 11.10
N ILE A 52 -4.61 -20.24 12.09
CA ILE A 52 -5.48 -19.23 12.73
C ILE A 52 -5.97 -18.24 11.68
N ILE A 53 -5.06 -17.63 10.91
CA ILE A 53 -5.43 -16.65 9.86
C ILE A 53 -6.35 -17.27 8.82
N GLY A 54 -6.12 -18.50 8.41
CA GLY A 54 -7.00 -19.22 7.48
C GLY A 54 -8.46 -19.26 7.97
N ASN A 55 -8.66 -19.37 9.27
CA ASN A 55 -9.99 -19.46 9.90
C ASN A 55 -10.64 -18.10 10.23
N ILE A 56 -9.83 -17.04 10.43
CA ILE A 56 -10.35 -15.74 10.89
C ILE A 56 -10.10 -14.61 9.90
N HIS A 57 -9.55 -14.87 8.71
CA HIS A 57 -9.13 -13.82 7.74
C HIS A 57 -10.20 -12.76 7.47
N ASN A 58 -11.48 -13.15 7.43
CA ASN A 58 -12.60 -12.24 7.21
C ASN A 58 -12.98 -11.41 8.46
N LYS A 59 -12.36 -11.66 9.60
CA LYS A 59 -12.53 -10.91 10.85
C LYS A 59 -11.37 -9.96 11.13
N VAL A 60 -10.24 -10.16 10.44
CA VAL A 60 -9.04 -9.32 10.63
C VAL A 60 -9.28 -7.93 10.06
N ARG A 61 -9.00 -6.92 10.86
CA ARG A 61 -9.13 -5.49 10.51
C ARG A 61 -7.81 -4.79 10.77
N TYR A 62 -7.30 -4.11 9.75
CA TYR A 62 -6.05 -3.36 9.83
C TYR A 62 -6.34 -1.89 10.06
N ASN A 63 -5.70 -1.31 11.07
CA ASN A 63 -5.69 0.12 11.34
C ASN A 63 -4.60 0.82 10.53
N LEU A 64 -4.81 2.09 10.19
CA LEU A 64 -3.76 2.96 9.65
C LEU A 64 -2.89 3.45 10.81
N MET A 65 -1.61 3.16 10.73
CA MET A 65 -0.61 3.46 11.75
C MET A 65 0.50 4.33 11.21
N SER A 66 1.19 5.04 12.08
CA SER A 66 2.47 5.63 11.75
C SER A 66 3.50 5.42 12.85
N LEU A 67 4.77 5.47 12.46
CA LEU A 67 5.91 5.30 13.34
C LEU A 67 6.88 6.45 13.11
N PRO A 68 7.04 7.38 14.08
CA PRO A 68 8.02 8.45 13.98
C PRO A 68 9.45 7.89 13.86
N PHE A 69 10.28 8.58 13.10
CA PHE A 69 11.69 8.23 12.94
C PHE A 69 12.56 9.48 13.08
N ASP A 70 13.59 9.37 13.88
CA ASP A 70 14.61 10.40 14.01
C ASP A 70 15.85 10.05 13.17
N PRO A 71 16.08 10.72 12.04
CA PRO A 71 17.22 10.42 11.17
C PRO A 71 18.57 10.76 11.80
N ALA A 72 18.61 11.65 12.78
CA ALA A 72 19.86 12.02 13.47
C ALA A 72 20.37 10.89 14.39
N THR A 73 19.44 10.15 15.00
CA THR A 73 19.77 9.05 15.93
C THR A 73 19.51 7.67 15.35
N GLY A 74 18.82 7.57 14.22
CA GLY A 74 18.36 6.31 13.61
C GLY A 74 17.34 5.55 14.45
N LYS A 75 16.62 6.24 15.36
CA LYS A 75 15.65 5.62 16.26
C LYS A 75 14.23 5.85 15.83
N PHE A 76 13.41 4.82 16.06
CA PHE A 76 11.96 4.92 15.90
C PHE A 76 11.30 5.29 17.24
N GLY A 77 10.24 6.10 17.16
CA GLY A 77 9.40 6.43 18.30
C GLY A 77 8.31 5.37 18.56
N ALA A 78 7.35 5.71 19.40
CA ALA A 78 6.19 4.85 19.65
C ALA A 78 5.21 4.87 18.46
N PRO A 79 4.51 3.74 18.17
CA PRO A 79 3.44 3.70 17.18
C PRO A 79 2.32 4.67 17.50
N VAL A 80 1.78 5.30 16.46
CA VAL A 80 0.63 6.22 16.53
C VAL A 80 -0.50 5.66 15.68
N VAL A 81 -1.70 5.62 16.23
CA VAL A 81 -2.93 5.29 15.48
C VAL A 81 -3.34 6.52 14.68
N GLU A 82 -3.27 6.42 13.36
CA GLU A 82 -3.70 7.47 12.43
C GLU A 82 -5.20 7.38 12.11
N MET A 83 -5.72 6.15 12.05
CA MET A 83 -7.14 5.85 11.93
C MET A 83 -7.41 4.47 12.54
N ASP A 84 -8.36 4.41 13.46
CA ASP A 84 -8.87 3.14 14.01
C ASP A 84 -9.97 2.57 13.10
N CYS A 85 -9.55 1.96 12.01
CA CYS A 85 -10.45 1.38 11.03
C CYS A 85 -11.24 0.20 11.60
N ALA A 86 -10.63 -0.55 12.53
CA ALA A 86 -11.26 -1.70 13.15
C ALA A 86 -12.49 -1.30 13.99
N ALA A 87 -12.43 -0.17 14.70
CA ALA A 87 -13.57 0.39 15.44
C ALA A 87 -14.73 0.78 14.50
N GLU A 88 -14.44 1.13 13.27
CA GLU A 88 -15.44 1.45 12.24
C GLU A 88 -15.92 0.22 11.44
N GLY A 89 -15.46 -1.00 11.83
CA GLY A 89 -15.75 -2.24 11.11
C GLY A 89 -15.09 -2.34 9.74
N LYS A 90 -14.03 -1.54 9.49
CA LYS A 90 -13.28 -1.46 8.23
C LYS A 90 -11.83 -1.92 8.42
N SER A 91 -11.17 -2.14 7.31
CA SER A 91 -9.77 -2.51 7.23
C SER A 91 -9.03 -1.60 6.25
N CYS A 92 -7.85 -1.13 6.64
CA CYS A 92 -6.99 -0.27 5.82
C CYS A 92 -5.93 -1.08 5.07
N ALA A 93 -5.57 -0.63 3.85
CA ALA A 93 -4.43 -1.18 3.12
C ALA A 93 -3.71 -0.12 2.26
N VAL A 94 -2.47 -0.41 1.95
CA VAL A 94 -1.63 0.30 0.95
C VAL A 94 -1.56 1.81 1.19
N PRO A 95 -1.13 2.30 2.37
CA PRO A 95 -0.92 3.73 2.56
C PRO A 95 0.17 4.26 1.62
N ARG A 96 -0.06 5.42 1.01
CA ARG A 96 0.88 6.14 0.13
C ARG A 96 0.84 7.62 0.43
N ILE A 97 1.97 8.18 0.81
CA ILE A 97 2.07 9.61 1.14
C ILE A 97 2.31 10.41 -0.13
N SER A 98 1.58 11.50 -0.29
CA SER A 98 1.77 12.42 -1.41
C SER A 98 3.19 13.04 -1.39
N PRO A 99 3.76 13.41 -2.56
CA PRO A 99 5.13 13.93 -2.63
C PRO A 99 5.40 15.20 -1.81
N ASP A 100 4.35 15.98 -1.51
CA ASP A 100 4.41 17.15 -0.65
C ASP A 100 4.28 16.83 0.85
N GLY A 101 4.05 15.55 1.19
CA GLY A 101 3.90 15.08 2.57
C GLY A 101 2.56 15.40 3.22
N ARG A 102 1.62 16.04 2.51
CA ARG A 102 0.36 16.52 3.09
C ARG A 102 -0.72 15.44 3.19
N TYR A 103 -0.82 14.56 2.20
CA TYR A 103 -1.91 13.60 2.10
C TYR A 103 -1.43 12.17 2.22
N CYS A 104 -2.17 11.35 2.96
CA CYS A 104 -2.05 9.89 2.95
C CYS A 104 -3.22 9.32 2.16
N LEU A 105 -2.93 8.72 1.00
CA LEU A 105 -3.88 7.97 0.19
C LEU A 105 -3.84 6.51 0.63
N PHE A 106 -4.99 5.87 0.83
CA PHE A 106 -5.10 4.48 1.27
C PHE A 106 -6.43 3.90 0.81
N THR A 107 -6.61 2.59 0.97
CA THR A 107 -7.90 1.94 0.73
C THR A 107 -8.56 1.50 2.02
N LEU A 108 -9.89 1.56 2.05
CA LEU A 108 -10.72 0.90 3.05
C LEU A 108 -11.57 -0.19 2.38
N ALA A 109 -11.64 -1.35 3.03
CA ALA A 109 -12.51 -2.45 2.68
C ALA A 109 -13.14 -3.04 3.96
N ASP A 110 -13.98 -4.08 3.83
CA ASP A 110 -14.67 -4.65 4.99
C ASP A 110 -13.74 -5.47 5.90
N PHE A 111 -12.69 -6.08 5.37
CA PHE A 111 -11.71 -6.88 6.14
C PHE A 111 -10.42 -7.11 5.35
N GLY A 112 -9.39 -7.65 6.02
CA GLY A 112 -8.18 -8.15 5.40
C GLY A 112 -7.27 -7.06 4.84
N GLN A 113 -6.34 -7.47 3.97
CA GLN A 113 -5.29 -6.58 3.44
C GLN A 113 -5.15 -6.59 1.91
N PHE A 114 -5.56 -7.66 1.22
CA PHE A 114 -5.49 -7.77 -0.24
C PHE A 114 -6.73 -7.15 -0.89
N HIS A 115 -6.91 -5.86 -0.69
CA HIS A 115 -8.09 -5.11 -1.08
C HIS A 115 -8.43 -5.19 -2.58
N ILE A 116 -7.48 -5.50 -3.44
CA ILE A 116 -7.72 -5.70 -4.87
C ILE A 116 -8.67 -6.89 -5.17
N TRP A 117 -8.96 -7.73 -4.17
CA TRP A 117 -9.90 -8.84 -4.25
C TRP A 117 -11.26 -8.54 -3.59
N HIS A 118 -11.42 -7.35 -2.99
CA HIS A 118 -12.61 -6.95 -2.22
C HIS A 118 -13.41 -5.91 -2.98
N THR A 119 -14.62 -6.26 -3.43
CA THR A 119 -15.52 -5.31 -4.13
C THR A 119 -15.86 -4.07 -3.31
N SER A 120 -15.76 -4.17 -1.98
CA SER A 120 -15.96 -3.05 -1.04
C SER A 120 -14.75 -2.12 -0.89
N SER A 121 -13.67 -2.35 -1.67
CA SER A 121 -12.46 -1.54 -1.56
C SER A 121 -12.58 -0.23 -2.33
N ASP A 122 -12.47 0.88 -1.60
CA ASP A 122 -12.51 2.24 -2.09
C ASP A 122 -11.24 3.02 -1.70
N LEU A 123 -10.90 4.03 -2.49
CA LEU A 123 -9.82 4.97 -2.21
C LEU A 123 -10.29 6.07 -1.24
N TYR A 124 -9.48 6.31 -0.22
CA TYR A 124 -9.66 7.36 0.78
C TYR A 124 -8.39 8.19 0.90
N VAL A 125 -8.55 9.43 1.30
CA VAL A 125 -7.44 10.33 1.59
C VAL A 125 -7.58 10.90 3.00
N LYS A 126 -6.46 10.91 3.75
CA LYS A 126 -6.32 11.65 5.01
C LYS A 126 -5.45 12.87 4.76
N ASP A 127 -5.94 14.06 5.07
CA ASP A 127 -5.13 15.26 5.18
C ASP A 127 -4.36 15.21 6.51
N LEU A 128 -3.03 15.06 6.43
CA LEU A 128 -2.17 14.88 7.60
C LEU A 128 -2.00 16.17 8.42
N VAL A 129 -2.42 17.32 7.88
CA VAL A 129 -2.41 18.60 8.59
C VAL A 129 -3.67 18.79 9.41
N THR A 130 -4.83 18.51 8.82
CA THR A 130 -6.13 18.71 9.48
C THR A 130 -6.64 17.46 10.21
N GLY A 131 -6.12 16.27 9.84
CA GLY A 131 -6.60 14.97 10.31
C GLY A 131 -7.88 14.50 9.62
N THR A 132 -8.45 15.29 8.70
CA THR A 132 -9.70 14.95 7.99
C THR A 132 -9.51 13.77 7.05
N ILE A 133 -10.44 12.82 7.08
CA ILE A 133 -10.46 11.65 6.19
C ILE A 133 -11.67 11.78 5.26
N THR A 134 -11.44 11.60 3.96
CA THR A 134 -12.45 11.77 2.92
C THR A 134 -12.38 10.63 1.90
N ALA A 135 -13.53 10.06 1.56
CA ALA A 135 -13.63 9.13 0.43
C ALA A 135 -13.44 9.88 -0.90
N LEU A 136 -12.71 9.30 -1.84
CA LEU A 136 -12.58 9.86 -3.19
C LEU A 136 -13.78 9.45 -4.06
N ALA A 137 -14.99 9.91 -3.68
CA ALA A 137 -16.25 9.43 -4.21
C ALA A 137 -16.38 9.55 -5.74
N GLU A 138 -15.84 10.62 -6.36
CA GLU A 138 -15.85 10.77 -7.81
C GLU A 138 -14.84 9.86 -8.52
N THR A 139 -13.78 9.44 -7.80
CA THR A 139 -12.74 8.56 -8.31
C THR A 139 -13.13 7.09 -8.19
N ASN A 140 -13.79 6.74 -7.09
CA ASN A 140 -14.23 5.39 -6.78
C ASN A 140 -15.32 4.88 -7.70
N SER A 141 -15.53 3.56 -7.71
CA SER A 141 -16.53 2.87 -8.52
C SER A 141 -17.32 1.88 -7.67
N PRO A 142 -18.43 1.30 -8.18
CA PRO A 142 -19.15 0.23 -7.47
C PRO A 142 -18.37 -1.08 -7.33
N ASN A 143 -17.17 -1.16 -7.87
CA ASN A 143 -16.29 -2.32 -7.79
C ASN A 143 -14.95 -1.91 -7.20
N VAL A 144 -14.03 -2.87 -7.01
CA VAL A 144 -12.74 -2.63 -6.36
C VAL A 144 -11.92 -1.54 -7.04
N ASP A 145 -11.42 -0.62 -6.22
CA ASP A 145 -10.41 0.38 -6.53
C ASP A 145 -9.29 0.29 -5.49
N SER A 146 -8.07 -0.07 -5.94
CA SER A 146 -6.93 -0.33 -5.03
C SER A 146 -5.59 -0.21 -5.75
N TYR A 147 -4.49 -0.57 -5.08
CA TYR A 147 -3.13 -0.58 -5.63
C TYR A 147 -2.76 0.73 -6.31
N HIS A 148 -2.89 1.81 -5.56
CA HIS A 148 -2.73 3.18 -5.99
C HIS A 148 -1.33 3.71 -5.73
N THR A 149 -0.89 4.66 -6.56
CA THR A 149 0.33 5.44 -6.38
C THR A 149 0.13 6.89 -6.83
N TRP A 150 1.01 7.77 -6.35
CA TRP A 150 1.03 9.18 -6.72
C TRP A 150 1.93 9.45 -7.92
N SER A 151 1.56 10.44 -8.72
CA SER A 151 2.53 11.09 -9.59
C SER A 151 3.51 11.95 -8.80
N SER A 152 4.69 12.19 -9.33
CA SER A 152 5.75 12.96 -8.66
C SER A 152 5.37 14.41 -8.33
N ASN A 153 4.36 14.97 -8.98
CA ASN A 153 3.85 16.31 -8.70
C ASN A 153 2.62 16.30 -7.74
N GLY A 154 2.18 15.12 -7.29
CA GLY A 154 1.03 14.96 -6.39
C GLY A 154 -0.31 15.38 -7.00
N ARG A 155 -0.42 15.45 -8.34
CA ARG A 155 -1.64 15.89 -9.04
C ARG A 155 -2.39 14.75 -9.73
N TRP A 156 -1.78 13.59 -9.84
CA TRP A 156 -2.39 12.43 -10.44
C TRP A 156 -2.24 11.22 -9.53
N ILE A 157 -3.28 10.41 -9.50
CA ILE A 157 -3.32 9.12 -8.85
C ILE A 157 -3.52 8.08 -9.95
N VAL A 158 -2.64 7.08 -10.02
CA VAL A 158 -2.82 5.90 -10.84
C VAL A 158 -3.11 4.71 -9.94
N PHE A 159 -4.07 3.87 -10.32
CA PHE A 159 -4.52 2.75 -9.50
C PHE A 159 -5.09 1.61 -10.36
N SER A 160 -5.23 0.45 -9.75
CA SER A 160 -5.86 -0.71 -10.38
C SER A 160 -7.33 -0.81 -9.98
N SER A 161 -8.20 -1.02 -10.98
CA SER A 161 -9.64 -1.13 -10.79
C SER A 161 -10.21 -2.32 -11.58
N ARG A 162 -11.27 -2.92 -11.05
CA ARG A 162 -12.06 -3.97 -11.73
C ARG A 162 -13.43 -3.46 -12.19
N ARG A 163 -13.62 -2.15 -12.30
CA ARG A 163 -14.89 -1.49 -12.61
C ARG A 163 -15.54 -1.90 -13.92
N ASP A 164 -14.75 -2.41 -14.88
CA ASP A 164 -15.26 -2.75 -16.21
C ASP A 164 -16.03 -4.07 -16.22
N ASP A 165 -15.47 -5.12 -15.59
CA ASP A 165 -16.01 -6.48 -15.67
C ASP A 165 -15.97 -7.27 -14.36
N GLY A 166 -15.45 -6.68 -13.28
CA GLY A 166 -15.32 -7.33 -11.97
C GLY A 166 -14.25 -8.42 -11.90
N SER A 167 -13.54 -8.73 -12.98
CA SER A 167 -12.60 -9.84 -13.08
C SER A 167 -11.16 -9.38 -13.24
N TYR A 168 -10.88 -8.55 -14.23
CA TYR A 168 -9.52 -8.13 -14.55
C TYR A 168 -9.24 -6.73 -14.00
N THR A 169 -8.09 -6.58 -13.34
CA THR A 169 -7.62 -5.27 -12.92
C THR A 169 -7.02 -4.51 -14.10
N ARG A 170 -7.49 -3.28 -14.30
CA ARG A 170 -6.99 -2.36 -15.32
C ARG A 170 -6.47 -1.09 -14.70
N PRO A 171 -5.46 -0.44 -15.30
CA PRO A 171 -4.89 0.80 -14.79
C PRO A 171 -5.82 1.98 -15.08
N TYR A 172 -6.26 2.65 -14.03
CA TYR A 172 -7.03 3.89 -14.07
C TYR A 172 -6.20 5.05 -13.56
N ILE A 173 -6.50 6.24 -14.04
CA ILE A 173 -5.86 7.48 -13.62
C ILE A 173 -6.92 8.52 -13.27
N ALA A 174 -6.70 9.27 -12.19
CA ALA A 174 -7.55 10.36 -11.75
C ALA A 174 -6.74 11.60 -11.41
N TYR A 175 -7.30 12.78 -11.71
CA TYR A 175 -6.74 14.03 -11.25
C TYR A 175 -7.05 14.24 -9.77
N PHE A 176 -6.07 14.74 -9.02
CA PHE A 176 -6.19 15.12 -7.61
C PHE A 176 -5.87 16.60 -7.46
N ASP A 177 -6.84 17.39 -6.97
CA ASP A 177 -6.72 18.83 -6.89
C ASP A 177 -5.98 19.32 -5.62
N LYS A 178 -5.76 20.63 -5.54
CA LYS A 178 -5.07 21.26 -4.40
C LYS A 178 -5.91 21.28 -3.12
N GLU A 179 -7.22 21.12 -3.28
CA GLU A 179 -8.20 21.09 -2.20
C GLU A 179 -8.33 19.69 -1.59
N GLY A 180 -7.61 18.68 -2.13
CA GLY A 180 -7.60 17.32 -1.61
C GLY A 180 -8.72 16.45 -2.17
N ARG A 181 -9.28 16.78 -3.35
CA ARG A 181 -10.35 16.02 -3.99
C ARG A 181 -9.82 15.23 -5.18
N GLY A 182 -10.21 13.96 -5.25
CA GLY A 182 -10.05 13.14 -6.44
C GLY A 182 -11.22 13.36 -7.39
N HIS A 183 -10.92 13.48 -8.68
CA HIS A 183 -11.91 13.66 -9.74
C HIS A 183 -12.18 12.36 -10.47
N LYS A 184 -13.14 12.38 -11.42
CA LYS A 184 -13.54 11.21 -12.19
C LYS A 184 -12.34 10.51 -12.83
N ALA A 185 -12.20 9.23 -12.52
CA ALA A 185 -11.15 8.41 -13.10
C ALA A 185 -11.48 7.95 -14.52
N PHE A 186 -10.46 7.75 -15.32
CA PHE A 186 -10.57 7.18 -16.65
C PHE A 186 -9.48 6.12 -16.87
N LEU A 187 -9.76 5.18 -17.77
CA LEU A 187 -8.82 4.13 -18.15
C LEU A 187 -7.53 4.77 -18.68
N LEU A 188 -6.36 4.31 -18.20
CA LEU A 188 -5.09 4.85 -18.65
C LEU A 188 -4.98 4.74 -20.17
N PRO A 189 -4.82 5.87 -20.89
CA PRO A 189 -4.79 5.86 -22.35
C PRO A 189 -3.71 4.98 -22.94
N GLN A 190 -4.05 4.25 -23.98
CA GLN A 190 -3.14 3.45 -24.78
C GLN A 190 -3.22 3.91 -26.24
N GLU A 191 -2.24 3.55 -27.06
CA GLU A 191 -2.27 3.82 -28.51
C GLU A 191 -3.54 3.23 -29.17
N ASP A 192 -3.92 2.00 -28.80
CA ASP A 192 -5.24 1.43 -29.06
C ASP A 192 -6.11 1.59 -27.80
N PRO A 193 -7.14 2.44 -27.81
CA PRO A 193 -8.00 2.71 -26.65
C PRO A 193 -8.69 1.45 -26.09
N GLU A 194 -8.93 0.45 -26.93
CA GLU A 194 -9.59 -0.79 -26.51
C GLU A 194 -8.61 -1.88 -26.06
N GLN A 195 -7.32 -1.66 -26.19
CA GLN A 195 -6.32 -2.68 -25.85
C GLN A 195 -6.52 -3.26 -24.45
N ASN A 196 -6.66 -2.40 -23.44
CA ASN A 196 -6.82 -2.85 -22.06
C ASN A 196 -8.14 -3.62 -21.84
N LEU A 197 -9.19 -3.33 -22.61
CA LEU A 197 -10.47 -4.03 -22.51
C LEU A 197 -10.43 -5.43 -23.12
N ARG A 198 -9.59 -5.62 -24.15
CA ARG A 198 -9.41 -6.91 -24.84
C ARG A 198 -8.42 -7.84 -24.17
N LEU A 199 -7.54 -7.32 -23.31
CA LEU A 199 -6.53 -8.14 -22.63
C LEU A 199 -7.15 -8.98 -21.50
N THR A 200 -6.86 -10.29 -21.52
CA THR A 200 -7.24 -11.25 -20.46
C THR A 200 -6.12 -11.35 -19.42
N LYS A 201 -5.57 -10.22 -18.97
CA LYS A 201 -4.59 -10.17 -17.90
C LYS A 201 -4.93 -9.06 -16.91
N SER A 202 -4.54 -9.26 -15.67
CA SER A 202 -4.63 -8.26 -14.61
C SER A 202 -3.32 -7.50 -14.47
N TYR A 203 -3.43 -6.19 -14.30
CA TYR A 203 -2.32 -5.36 -13.88
C TYR A 203 -2.19 -5.42 -12.36
N ASN A 204 -0.95 -5.29 -11.85
CA ASN A 204 -0.67 -5.18 -10.43
C ASN A 204 -0.63 -3.69 -10.03
N VAL A 205 0.26 -3.29 -9.14
CA VAL A 205 0.43 -1.89 -8.72
C VAL A 205 0.99 -1.06 -9.89
N PRO A 206 0.23 -0.14 -10.49
CA PRO A 206 0.77 0.76 -11.50
C PRO A 206 1.60 1.87 -10.83
N GLU A 207 2.70 2.26 -11.44
CA GLU A 207 3.55 3.34 -10.96
C GLU A 207 3.87 4.32 -12.09
N LEU A 208 3.80 5.62 -11.77
CA LEU A 208 4.21 6.69 -12.67
C LEU A 208 5.68 7.01 -12.45
N THR A 209 6.49 6.99 -13.49
CA THR A 209 7.91 7.32 -13.45
C THR A 209 8.17 8.66 -14.14
N ARG A 210 9.22 9.39 -13.72
CA ARG A 210 9.62 10.65 -14.36
C ARG A 210 10.31 10.42 -15.71
N ASP A 211 11.09 9.33 -15.77
CA ASP A 211 11.89 8.97 -16.93
C ASP A 211 11.56 7.54 -17.37
N ALA A 212 11.95 7.22 -18.60
CA ALA A 212 11.84 5.86 -19.11
C ALA A 212 12.63 4.87 -18.25
N VAL A 213 12.04 3.70 -17.98
CA VAL A 213 12.74 2.60 -17.31
C VAL A 213 13.86 2.09 -18.22
N ARG A 214 15.11 2.29 -17.81
CA ARG A 214 16.30 1.92 -18.60
C ARG A 214 16.63 0.44 -18.52
N THR A 215 16.26 -0.20 -17.40
CA THR A 215 16.53 -1.62 -17.18
C THR A 215 15.50 -2.48 -17.91
N THR A 216 15.95 -3.37 -18.76
CA THR A 216 15.08 -4.28 -19.52
C THR A 216 14.62 -5.45 -18.66
N ALA A 217 13.48 -6.06 -19.01
CA ALA A 217 13.00 -7.28 -18.35
C ALA A 217 14.03 -8.43 -18.41
N LYS A 218 14.83 -8.50 -19.50
CA LYS A 218 15.92 -9.47 -19.64
C LYS A 218 17.01 -9.24 -18.60
N GLN A 219 17.46 -7.98 -18.42
CA GLN A 219 18.47 -7.65 -17.40
C GLN A 219 18.00 -7.95 -15.99
N LEU A 220 16.73 -7.64 -15.66
CA LEU A 220 16.13 -8.00 -14.36
C LEU A 220 16.12 -9.51 -14.15
N LYS A 221 15.68 -10.27 -15.16
CA LYS A 221 15.68 -11.73 -15.12
C LYS A 221 17.08 -12.28 -14.89
N GLU A 222 18.08 -11.83 -15.66
CA GLU A 222 19.47 -12.26 -15.54
C GLU A 222 20.04 -11.96 -14.13
N CYS A 223 19.71 -10.80 -13.56
CA CYS A 223 20.12 -10.45 -12.21
C CYS A 223 19.48 -11.35 -11.13
N ILE A 224 18.18 -11.64 -11.25
CA ILE A 224 17.44 -12.47 -10.28
C ILE A 224 17.93 -13.93 -10.29
N TYR A 225 18.27 -14.46 -11.47
CA TYR A 225 18.72 -15.85 -11.60
C TYR A 225 20.24 -16.04 -11.57
N ARG A 226 21.00 -14.98 -11.25
CA ARG A 226 22.44 -15.09 -11.11
C ARG A 226 22.77 -15.66 -9.73
N ASP A 227 23.29 -16.90 -9.70
CA ASP A 227 23.61 -17.64 -8.46
C ASP A 227 24.83 -17.06 -7.70
N GLU A 228 25.64 -16.20 -8.32
CA GLU A 228 26.98 -15.88 -7.86
C GLU A 228 27.06 -14.69 -6.87
N ASP A 229 26.02 -13.88 -6.73
CA ASP A 229 26.07 -12.60 -6.00
C ASP A 229 24.98 -12.42 -4.92
N THR A 230 24.49 -13.48 -4.31
CA THR A 230 23.57 -13.34 -3.17
C THR A 230 24.30 -12.78 -1.95
N GLN A 231 24.10 -11.51 -1.70
CA GLN A 231 24.62 -10.85 -0.51
C GLN A 231 23.84 -11.33 0.73
N LYS A 232 24.51 -12.07 1.63
CA LYS A 232 23.88 -12.52 2.88
C LYS A 232 23.65 -11.31 3.79
N VAL A 233 22.39 -11.10 4.16
CA VAL A 233 21.99 -10.03 5.08
C VAL A 233 22.33 -10.45 6.52
N LYS A 234 22.91 -9.54 7.30
CA LYS A 234 23.18 -9.73 8.72
C LYS A 234 21.93 -9.38 9.52
N TYR A 235 21.32 -10.36 10.17
CA TYR A 235 20.21 -10.12 11.09
C TYR A 235 20.75 -9.63 12.44
N VAL A 236 20.29 -8.46 12.87
CA VAL A 236 20.64 -7.85 14.17
C VAL A 236 19.40 -7.92 15.08
N LYS A 237 19.54 -8.52 16.27
CA LYS A 237 18.47 -8.68 17.26
C LYS A 237 18.16 -7.37 18.00
#